data_8ecf578a2883630b901ce8728b5e696e
#
_entry.id   8ecf578a2883630b901ce8728b5e696e
#
_cell.length_a   1.000
_cell.length_b   1.000
_cell.length_c   1.000
_cell.angle_alpha   90.00
_cell.angle_beta   90.00
_cell.angle_gamma   90.00
#
_symmetry.space_group_name_H-M   'P 1'
#
loop_
_entity.id
_entity.type
_entity.pdbx_description
1 polymer ?
#
loop_
_entity_poly.entity_id
_entity_poly.type
_entity_poly.pdbx_seq_one_letter_code
_entity_poly.pdbx_strand_id
1 'polypeptide(L)'
;PKQPQEQPKEEPDKLTVEIPRKLMNDTALANLDRIIEGKSTLIRKAIGADSLEYEITEDRIRFPWFTMTEDAEENKAYITFISKLAEQARTAKRVTLKDKPVDNEKYAFRCFLLRLGFIGEEYKEARKILLKNLTGNGAWKNGGDR
;
A
#
# COMPACT_ATOMS: atom_id res chain seq x y z
N PRO A 1 -6.31 -25.91 -24.14
CA PRO A 1 -6.01 -25.45 -24.05
C PRO A 1 -5.72 -24.90 -23.39
N LYS A 2 -5.82 -24.98 -23.56
CA LYS A 2 -5.49 -24.40 -23.24
C LYS A 2 -5.25 -23.71 -22.69
N GLN A 3 -5.45 -23.85 -22.48
CA GLN A 3 -5.19 -23.22 -22.18
C GLN A 3 -4.59 -22.58 -21.80
N PRO A 4 -4.85 -22.66 -21.84
CA PRO A 4 -4.21 -22.01 -21.58
C PRO A 4 -3.47 -21.62 -20.89
N GLN A 5 -3.56 -21.75 -20.87
CA GLN A 5 -2.88 -21.36 -20.51
C GLN A 5 -2.13 -20.74 -20.11
N GLU A 6 -2.36 -20.65 -20.11
CA GLU A 6 -1.65 -20.11 -20.04
C GLU A 6 -1.17 -19.37 -19.36
N GLN A 7 -1.25 -19.31 -19.09
CA GLN A 7 -0.77 -18.70 -18.66
C GLN A 7 -0.04 -18.24 -17.96
N PRO A 8 -0.20 -17.86 -17.63
CA PRO A 8 0.47 -17.25 -17.13
C PRO A 8 1.37 -17.34 -16.56
N LYS A 9 1.62 -17.48 -16.39
CA LYS A 9 2.65 -17.71 -15.88
C LYS A 9 3.50 -16.95 -15.07
N GLU A 10 3.87 -16.31 -15.22
CA GLU A 10 4.77 -15.49 -14.56
C GLU A 10 4.22 -14.80 -13.41
N GLU A 11 2.99 -14.84 -13.27
CA GLU A 11 2.35 -14.19 -12.17
C GLU A 11 1.94 -15.12 -11.05
N PRO A 12 2.49 -16.32 -10.99
CA PRO A 12 2.06 -17.24 -9.93
C PRO A 12 2.40 -16.73 -8.54
N ASP A 13 3.39 -15.84 -8.43
CA ASP A 13 3.81 -15.35 -7.13
C ASP A 13 3.12 -14.05 -6.73
N LYS A 14 2.22 -13.59 -7.54
CA LYS A 14 1.57 -12.31 -7.24
C LYS A 14 0.49 -12.50 -6.18
N LEU A 15 0.46 -11.57 -5.25
CA LEU A 15 -0.57 -11.52 -4.24
C LEU A 15 -1.51 -10.38 -4.57
N THR A 16 -2.76 -10.71 -4.82
CA THR A 16 -3.79 -9.71 -5.08
C THR A 16 -4.67 -9.60 -3.85
N VAL A 17 -4.73 -8.41 -3.28
CA VAL A 17 -5.59 -8.16 -2.12
C VAL A 17 -6.90 -7.60 -2.65
N GLU A 18 -8.02 -8.11 -2.14
CA GLU A 18 -9.34 -7.69 -2.60
C GLU A 18 -10.17 -7.16 -1.45
N ILE A 19 -11.00 -6.16 -1.75
CA ILE A 19 -11.97 -5.67 -0.78
C ILE A 19 -13.33 -5.64 -1.47
N PRO A 20 -14.43 -5.69 -0.69
CA PRO A 20 -15.76 -5.63 -1.30
C PRO A 20 -16.01 -4.27 -1.98
N ARG A 21 -16.56 -4.33 -3.19
CA ARG A 21 -16.84 -3.12 -3.94
C ARG A 21 -17.82 -2.22 -3.19
N LYS A 22 -18.76 -2.82 -2.47
CA LYS A 22 -19.80 -2.05 -1.79
C LYS A 22 -19.28 -1.16 -0.68
N LEU A 23 -18.05 -1.39 -0.21
CA LEU A 23 -17.47 -0.55 0.82
C LEU A 23 -17.03 0.80 0.30
N MET A 24 -16.90 0.96 -1.02
CA MET A 24 -16.29 2.14 -1.60
C MET A 24 -17.27 2.84 -2.54
N ASN A 25 -17.88 3.93 -2.06
CA ASN A 25 -18.72 4.73 -2.94
C ASN A 25 -17.82 5.62 -3.82
N ASP A 26 -18.44 6.43 -4.66
CA ASP A 26 -17.69 7.24 -5.62
C ASP A 26 -16.74 8.21 -4.91
N THR A 27 -17.16 8.80 -3.81
CA THR A 27 -16.30 9.71 -3.07
C THR A 27 -15.08 8.97 -2.49
N ALA A 28 -15.32 7.78 -1.94
CA ALA A 28 -14.23 6.98 -1.40
C ALA A 28 -13.24 6.59 -2.49
N LEU A 29 -13.74 6.22 -3.66
CA LEU A 29 -12.85 5.87 -4.76
C LEU A 29 -12.04 7.06 -5.23
N ALA A 30 -12.65 8.24 -5.30
CA ALA A 30 -11.92 9.45 -5.67
C ALA A 30 -10.83 9.76 -4.64
N ASN A 31 -11.15 9.60 -3.36
CA ASN A 31 -10.16 9.80 -2.31
C ASN A 31 -9.03 8.78 -2.41
N LEU A 32 -9.39 7.54 -2.69
CA LEU A 32 -8.38 6.49 -2.83
C LEU A 32 -7.39 6.84 -3.95
N ASP A 33 -7.91 7.28 -5.09
CA ASP A 33 -7.05 7.67 -6.20
C ASP A 33 -6.10 8.80 -5.79
N ARG A 34 -6.61 9.77 -5.05
CA ARG A 34 -5.77 10.88 -4.62
C ARG A 34 -4.71 10.47 -3.62
N ILE A 35 -5.06 9.57 -2.70
CA ILE A 35 -4.09 9.08 -1.73
C ILE A 35 -2.99 8.31 -2.45
N ILE A 36 -3.38 7.42 -3.35
CA ILE A 36 -2.41 6.63 -4.10
C ILE A 36 -1.51 7.55 -4.91
N GLU A 37 -2.10 8.51 -5.61
CA GLU A 37 -1.34 9.45 -6.42
C GLU A 37 -0.37 10.26 -5.58
N GLY A 38 -0.83 10.71 -4.43
CA GLY A 38 -0.03 11.56 -3.56
C GLY A 38 1.11 10.85 -2.87
N LYS A 39 1.12 9.52 -2.85
CA LYS A 39 2.17 8.74 -2.22
C LYS A 39 2.72 7.67 -3.17
N SER A 40 2.51 7.86 -4.46
CA SER A 40 2.81 6.83 -5.45
C SER A 40 4.26 6.36 -5.39
N THR A 41 5.21 7.29 -5.39
CA THR A 41 6.61 6.92 -5.40
C THR A 41 7.00 6.11 -4.17
N LEU A 42 6.57 6.58 -3.01
CA LEU A 42 6.90 5.90 -1.76
C LEU A 42 6.24 4.54 -1.66
N ILE A 43 4.97 4.45 -2.05
CA ILE A 43 4.27 3.16 -1.99
C ILE A 43 4.94 2.16 -2.91
N ARG A 44 5.22 2.56 -4.16
CA ARG A 44 5.83 1.63 -5.09
C ARG A 44 7.18 1.12 -4.59
N LYS A 45 7.98 2.00 -4.00
CA LYS A 45 9.27 1.58 -3.44
C LYS A 45 9.08 0.68 -2.23
N ALA A 46 8.13 1.02 -1.37
CA ALA A 46 7.93 0.27 -0.13
C ALA A 46 7.55 -1.17 -0.40
N ILE A 47 6.71 -1.40 -1.41
CA ILE A 47 6.21 -2.75 -1.67
C ILE A 47 6.82 -3.38 -2.91
N GLY A 48 7.69 -2.65 -3.61
CA GLY A 48 8.35 -3.20 -4.79
C GLY A 48 7.45 -3.35 -5.99
N ALA A 49 6.47 -2.48 -6.14
CA ALA A 49 5.53 -2.55 -7.24
C ALA A 49 5.93 -1.61 -8.37
N ASP A 50 5.74 -2.05 -9.60
CA ASP A 50 5.99 -1.21 -10.76
C ASP A 50 4.83 -0.26 -11.01
N SER A 51 3.64 -0.66 -10.61
CA SER A 51 2.43 0.09 -10.89
C SER A 51 1.48 -0.05 -9.72
N LEU A 52 0.68 0.97 -9.48
CA LEU A 52 -0.34 0.94 -8.44
C LEU A 52 -1.73 0.93 -9.04
N GLU A 53 -1.86 0.41 -10.24
CA GLU A 53 -3.17 0.25 -10.85
C GLU A 53 -3.95 -0.81 -10.09
N TYR A 54 -5.26 -0.59 -10.02
CA TYR A 54 -6.14 -1.56 -9.38
C TYR A 54 -7.37 -1.73 -10.26
N GLU A 55 -8.10 -2.79 -10.00
CA GLU A 55 -9.21 -3.18 -10.84
C GLU A 55 -10.51 -3.13 -10.04
N ILE A 56 -11.55 -2.58 -10.65
CA ILE A 56 -12.87 -2.57 -10.05
C ILE A 56 -13.73 -3.55 -10.82
N THR A 57 -14.22 -4.59 -10.12
CA THR A 57 -15.15 -5.52 -10.73
C THR A 57 -16.54 -5.26 -10.18
N GLU A 58 -17.48 -6.11 -10.55
CA GLU A 58 -18.86 -5.92 -10.12
C GLU A 58 -18.99 -5.92 -8.61
N ASP A 59 -18.23 -6.80 -7.95
CA ASP A 59 -18.38 -6.96 -6.51
C ASP A 59 -17.09 -6.80 -5.72
N ARG A 60 -15.96 -6.52 -6.38
CA ARG A 60 -14.67 -6.43 -5.72
C ARG A 60 -13.86 -5.27 -6.24
N ILE A 61 -12.89 -4.85 -5.43
CA ILE A 61 -11.82 -3.99 -5.86
C ILE A 61 -10.54 -4.76 -5.60
N ARG A 62 -9.71 -4.95 -6.64
CA ARG A 62 -8.58 -5.84 -6.60
C ARG A 62 -7.28 -5.06 -6.74
N PHE A 63 -6.35 -5.33 -5.84
CA PHE A 63 -5.05 -4.65 -5.80
C PHE A 63 -3.94 -5.68 -6.03
N PRO A 64 -3.52 -5.88 -7.27
CA PRO A 64 -2.48 -6.89 -7.57
C PRO A 64 -1.08 -6.28 -7.42
N TRP A 65 -0.82 -5.69 -6.29
CA TRP A 65 0.38 -4.89 -6.08
C TRP A 65 1.54 -5.65 -5.49
N PHE A 66 1.30 -6.82 -4.92
CA PHE A 66 2.27 -7.44 -4.03
C PHE A 66 2.81 -8.73 -4.61
N THR A 67 3.98 -9.12 -4.11
CA THR A 67 4.54 -10.44 -4.38
C THR A 67 4.27 -11.30 -3.17
N MET A 68 3.65 -12.45 -3.39
CA MET A 68 3.36 -13.36 -2.30
C MET A 68 4.66 -13.96 -1.79
N THR A 69 4.78 -14.08 -0.49
CA THR A 69 5.97 -14.65 0.12
C THR A 69 5.58 -15.79 1.04
N GLU A 70 6.58 -16.52 1.51
CA GLU A 70 6.34 -17.58 2.49
C GLU A 70 6.24 -17.03 3.90
N ASP A 71 6.54 -15.75 4.05
CA ASP A 71 6.48 -15.08 5.35
C ASP A 71 5.06 -14.60 5.60
N ALA A 72 4.37 -15.26 6.51
CA ALA A 72 2.99 -14.92 6.82
C ALA A 72 2.84 -13.49 7.33
N GLU A 73 3.85 -12.98 8.03
CA GLU A 73 3.79 -11.62 8.54
C GLU A 73 3.86 -10.60 7.41
N GLU A 74 4.65 -10.88 6.37
CA GLU A 74 4.69 -9.98 5.23
C GLU A 74 3.36 -9.95 4.51
N ASN A 75 2.79 -11.11 4.24
CA ASN A 75 1.51 -11.16 3.56
C ASN A 75 0.43 -10.45 4.38
N LYS A 76 0.46 -10.63 5.70
CA LYS A 76 -0.48 -9.96 6.59
C LYS A 76 -0.31 -8.45 6.54
N ALA A 77 0.94 -7.99 6.51
CA ALA A 77 1.21 -6.56 6.45
C ALA A 77 0.62 -5.94 5.19
N TYR A 78 0.73 -6.65 4.06
CA TYR A 78 0.19 -6.14 2.81
C TYR A 78 -1.33 -6.08 2.83
N ILE A 79 -1.96 -7.12 3.35
CA ILE A 79 -3.42 -7.13 3.46
C ILE A 79 -3.89 -5.99 4.37
N THR A 80 -3.21 -5.83 5.49
CA THR A 80 -3.54 -4.76 6.43
C THR A 80 -3.36 -3.39 5.79
N PHE A 81 -2.30 -3.23 4.99
CA PHE A 81 -2.05 -1.96 4.32
C PHE A 81 -3.23 -1.56 3.42
N ILE A 82 -3.71 -2.50 2.61
CA ILE A 82 -4.84 -2.21 1.73
C ILE A 82 -6.10 -1.90 2.54
N SER A 83 -6.34 -2.66 3.60
CA SER A 83 -7.52 -2.43 4.44
C SER A 83 -7.51 -1.03 5.04
N LYS A 84 -6.36 -0.61 5.55
CA LYS A 84 -6.26 0.70 6.17
C LYS A 84 -6.28 1.83 5.14
N LEU A 85 -5.72 1.57 3.97
CA LEU A 85 -5.76 2.55 2.89
C LEU A 85 -7.21 2.79 2.47
N ALA A 86 -7.97 1.73 2.32
CA ALA A 86 -9.37 1.84 1.95
C ALA A 86 -10.18 2.54 3.03
N GLU A 87 -9.89 2.23 4.28
CA GLU A 87 -10.60 2.87 5.38
C GLU A 87 -10.32 4.37 5.41
N GLN A 88 -9.08 4.75 5.18
CA GLN A 88 -8.73 6.17 5.13
C GLN A 88 -9.49 6.86 4.00
N ALA A 89 -9.58 6.21 2.84
CA ALA A 89 -10.31 6.78 1.72
C ALA A 89 -11.78 6.95 2.03
N ARG A 90 -12.36 6.00 2.78
CA ARG A 90 -13.77 6.07 3.14
C ARG A 90 -14.09 7.16 4.14
N THR A 91 -13.15 7.46 5.04
CA THR A 91 -13.43 8.38 6.14
C THR A 91 -12.86 9.77 5.93
N ALA A 92 -11.95 9.94 4.98
CA ALA A 92 -11.36 11.26 4.75
C ALA A 92 -12.37 12.20 4.14
N LYS A 93 -12.41 13.42 4.64
CA LYS A 93 -13.27 14.43 4.06
C LYS A 93 -12.70 14.99 2.80
N ARG A 94 -11.37 15.07 2.75
CA ARG A 94 -10.70 15.46 1.53
C ARG A 94 -9.23 15.07 1.60
N VAL A 95 -8.64 14.93 0.45
CA VAL A 95 -7.26 14.48 0.35
C VAL A 95 -6.48 15.51 -0.45
N THR A 96 -5.36 15.98 0.12
CA THR A 96 -4.55 17.02 -0.51
C THR A 96 -3.09 16.61 -0.64
N LEU A 97 -2.82 15.31 -0.62
CA LEU A 97 -1.45 14.83 -0.72
C LEU A 97 -0.85 15.12 -2.09
N LYS A 98 0.44 15.28 -2.11
CA LYS A 98 1.19 15.47 -3.35
C LYS A 98 2.39 14.55 -3.36
N ASP A 99 2.65 13.94 -4.51
CA ASP A 99 3.78 13.05 -4.68
C ASP A 99 4.98 13.90 -5.07
N LYS A 100 5.90 14.08 -4.13
CA LYS A 100 7.08 14.90 -4.37
C LYS A 100 8.29 14.23 -3.74
N PRO A 101 9.48 14.54 -4.24
CA PRO A 101 10.69 13.94 -3.68
C PRO A 101 10.84 14.22 -2.20
N VAL A 102 11.37 13.26 -1.47
CA VAL A 102 11.66 13.44 -0.05
C VAL A 102 13.08 12.94 0.21
N ASP A 103 13.75 13.59 1.14
CA ASP A 103 15.11 13.21 1.48
C ASP A 103 15.16 11.95 2.34
N ASN A 104 14.19 11.81 3.22
CA ASN A 104 14.16 10.67 4.15
C ASN A 104 12.90 9.88 3.90
N GLU A 105 13.01 8.88 3.02
CA GLU A 105 11.85 8.09 2.60
C GLU A 105 11.22 7.33 3.75
N LYS A 106 12.05 6.71 4.58
CA LYS A 106 11.53 5.94 5.70
C LYS A 106 10.71 6.81 6.65
N TYR A 107 11.22 7.97 6.97
CA TYR A 107 10.51 8.85 7.88
C TYR A 107 9.18 9.31 7.28
N ALA A 108 9.23 9.72 6.01
CA ALA A 108 8.02 10.19 5.34
C ALA A 108 6.96 9.11 5.28
N PHE A 109 7.37 7.88 4.93
CA PHE A 109 6.41 6.81 4.81
C PHE A 109 5.92 6.35 6.18
N ARG A 110 6.78 6.40 7.18
CA ARG A 110 6.35 6.09 8.54
C ARG A 110 5.25 7.03 9.00
N CYS A 111 5.39 8.32 8.71
CA CYS A 111 4.35 9.28 9.06
C CYS A 111 3.05 8.96 8.34
N PHE A 112 3.15 8.56 7.08
CA PHE A 112 1.98 8.16 6.32
C PHE A 112 1.31 6.94 6.94
N LEU A 113 2.10 5.92 7.32
CA LEU A 113 1.55 4.72 7.93
C LEU A 113 0.83 5.04 9.25
N LEU A 114 1.42 5.94 10.04
CA LEU A 114 0.77 6.33 11.29
C LEU A 114 -0.57 7.02 11.03
N ARG A 115 -0.64 7.83 9.98
CA ARG A 115 -1.90 8.46 9.62
C ARG A 115 -2.93 7.45 9.16
N LEU A 116 -2.48 6.36 8.55
CA LEU A 116 -3.39 5.30 8.14
C LEU A 116 -3.88 4.47 9.31
N GLY A 117 -3.24 4.60 10.47
CA GLY A 117 -3.68 3.87 11.64
C GLY A 117 -2.75 2.74 12.08
N PHE A 118 -1.55 2.65 11.49
CA PHE A 118 -0.57 1.66 11.95
C PHE A 118 0.08 2.17 13.24
N ILE A 119 -0.68 2.22 14.30
CA ILE A 119 -0.25 2.80 15.56
C ILE A 119 -0.23 1.71 16.63
N GLY A 120 0.82 1.71 17.44
CA GLY A 120 0.88 0.82 18.58
C GLY A 120 1.67 -0.45 18.30
N GLU A 121 1.79 -1.23 19.37
CA GLU A 121 2.64 -2.40 19.35
C GLU A 121 2.15 -3.48 18.39
N GLU A 122 0.83 -3.57 18.23
CA GLU A 122 0.28 -4.61 17.37
C GLU A 122 0.65 -4.43 15.91
N TYR A 123 1.03 -3.21 15.51
CA TYR A 123 1.42 -2.94 14.13
C TYR A 123 2.91 -2.73 13.97
N LYS A 124 3.68 -3.00 15.01
CA LYS A 124 5.12 -2.76 14.97
C LYS A 124 5.78 -3.56 13.86
N GLU A 125 5.45 -4.83 13.75
CA GLU A 125 6.06 -5.68 12.74
C GLU A 125 5.63 -5.25 11.35
N ALA A 126 4.36 -4.89 11.18
CA ALA A 126 3.88 -4.43 9.87
C ALA A 126 4.61 -3.16 9.44
N ARG A 127 4.81 -2.22 10.37
CA ARG A 127 5.55 -1.01 10.03
C ARG A 127 6.98 -1.34 9.60
N LYS A 128 7.62 -2.24 10.31
CA LYS A 128 8.97 -2.64 9.98
C LYS A 128 9.04 -3.22 8.57
N ILE A 129 8.11 -4.08 8.26
CA ILE A 129 8.05 -4.72 6.94
C ILE A 129 7.84 -3.67 5.85
N LEU A 130 6.91 -2.75 6.06
CA LEU A 130 6.56 -1.77 5.04
C LEU A 130 7.63 -0.70 4.86
N LEU A 131 8.55 -0.57 5.80
CA LEU A 131 9.61 0.43 5.72
C LEU A 131 10.94 -0.12 5.23
N LYS A 132 11.09 -1.43 5.17
CA LYS A 132 12.41 -2.02 4.99
C LYS A 132 13.05 -1.71 3.65
N ASN A 133 12.27 -1.44 2.62
CA ASN A 133 12.80 -1.17 1.28
C ASN A 133 13.08 0.30 1.02
N LEU A 134 12.84 1.14 2.00
CA LEU A 134 13.00 2.58 1.84
C LEU A 134 14.32 3.02 2.46
N THR A 135 14.85 4.13 1.97
CA THR A 135 16.09 4.69 2.51
C THR A 135 15.78 5.70 3.60
N GLY A 136 16.79 5.99 4.41
CA GLY A 136 16.64 6.99 5.45
C GLY A 136 16.49 6.36 6.81
N ASN A 137 16.00 7.16 7.75
CA ASN A 137 15.85 6.77 9.14
C ASN A 137 14.42 6.99 9.58
N GLY A 138 13.77 5.94 10.05
CA GLY A 138 12.36 6.04 10.43
C GLY A 138 12.10 6.91 11.63
N ALA A 139 13.12 7.20 12.44
CA ALA A 139 12.95 7.97 13.67
C ALA A 139 13.25 9.45 13.49
N TRP A 140 13.98 9.84 12.45
CA TRP A 140 14.45 11.22 12.30
C TRP A 140 14.09 11.77 10.95
N LYS A 141 13.47 12.93 10.93
CA LYS A 141 13.06 13.55 9.69
C LYS A 141 14.25 13.86 8.78
N ASN A 142 15.35 14.28 9.37
CA ASN A 142 16.52 14.73 8.61
C ASN A 142 17.59 13.65 8.50
N GLY A 143 17.20 12.39 8.43
CA GLY A 143 18.14 11.33 8.23
C GLY A 143 18.69 10.72 9.50
N GLY A 144 18.39 11.28 10.64
CA GLY A 144 18.76 10.69 11.89
C GLY A 144 20.22 10.73 12.21
N ASP A 145 20.91 11.66 11.66
CA ASP A 145 22.32 11.80 11.89
C ASP A 145 22.54 12.68 13.11
N ARG A 146 22.58 12.07 14.22
CA ARG A 146 22.65 12.88 15.43
C ARG A 146 23.69 12.37 16.32
#